data_21b47af3ffc48e061e94ce7737ff2ea9
#
_entry.id   21b47af3ffc48e061e94ce7737ff2ea9
#
_cell.length_a   1.000
_cell.length_b   1.000
_cell.length_c   1.000
_cell.angle_alpha   90.00
_cell.angle_beta   90.00
_cell.angle_gamma   90.00
#
_symmetry.space_group_name_H-M   'P 1'
#
loop_
_entity.id
_entity.type
_entity.pdbx_description
1 polymer ?
#
loop_
_entity_poly.entity_id
_entity_poly.type
_entity_poly.pdbx_seq_one_letter_code
_entity_poly.pdbx_strand_id
1 'polypeptide(L)'
;MDRVHEFWEIPPSDVHREKDKARDLRQTSWWRQKIALGICHYCGWKVSPAELTMDHIIPLSRGGRTERENISACCKECNNKKKYLLPVEWDEYVQRLRGEKNPDNDTPENDDGDSIR
;
A
#
# COMPACT_ATOMS: atom_id res chain seq x y z
N MET A 1 -13.07 21.43 15.22
CA MET A 1 -12.69 21.24 15.02
C MET A 1 -11.42 20.75 14.97
N ASP A 2 -10.61 21.34 15.18
CA ASP A 2 -9.38 20.99 15.16
C ASP A 2 -9.00 19.97 16.03
N ARG A 3 -9.77 19.79 17.06
CA ARG A 3 -9.53 18.85 17.95
C ARG A 3 -9.44 17.51 17.34
N VAL A 4 -10.30 17.17 16.42
CA VAL A 4 -10.26 15.92 15.76
C VAL A 4 -8.98 15.81 14.99
N HIS A 5 -8.58 16.89 14.36
CA HIS A 5 -7.37 16.89 13.61
C HIS A 5 -6.18 16.63 14.50
N GLU A 6 -6.11 17.23 15.64
CA GLU A 6 -5.04 17.02 16.54
C GLU A 6 -4.99 15.60 17.01
N PHE A 7 -6.15 14.99 17.15
CA PHE A 7 -6.21 13.64 17.63
C PHE A 7 -5.51 12.71 16.64
N TRP A 8 -5.51 13.05 15.36
CA TRP A 8 -4.92 12.22 14.36
C TRP A 8 -3.44 12.46 14.17
N GLU A 9 -2.91 13.50 14.77
CA GLU A 9 -1.53 13.80 14.58
C GLU A 9 -0.64 12.81 15.28
N ILE A 10 0.38 12.33 14.61
CA ILE A 10 1.33 11.39 15.16
C ILE A 10 2.62 12.14 15.39
N PRO A 11 3.19 12.09 16.58
CA PRO A 11 4.44 12.80 16.84
C PRO A 11 5.52 12.38 15.87
N PRO A 12 6.30 13.33 15.36
CA PRO A 12 7.36 12.98 14.42
C PRO A 12 8.34 11.96 14.95
N SER A 13 8.61 11.98 16.26
CA SER A 13 9.52 11.00 16.80
C SER A 13 8.96 9.59 16.70
N ASP A 14 7.65 9.44 16.83
CA ASP A 14 7.04 8.13 16.69
C ASP A 14 7.11 7.64 15.27
N VAL A 15 6.86 8.51 14.31
CA VAL A 15 6.94 8.15 12.91
C VAL A 15 8.37 7.76 12.58
N HIS A 16 9.34 8.51 13.08
CA HIS A 16 10.73 8.22 12.82
C HIS A 16 11.12 6.85 13.38
N ARG A 17 10.66 6.56 14.57
CA ARG A 17 10.97 5.27 15.19
C ARG A 17 10.39 4.13 14.37
N GLU A 18 9.17 4.32 13.84
CA GLU A 18 8.56 3.28 13.05
C GLU A 18 9.28 3.10 11.73
N LYS A 19 9.80 4.17 11.15
CA LYS A 19 10.58 4.06 9.93
C LYS A 19 11.87 3.30 10.16
N ASP A 20 12.48 3.49 11.33
CA ASP A 20 13.67 2.73 11.66
C ASP A 20 13.35 1.25 11.78
N LYS A 21 12.22 0.93 12.39
CA LYS A 21 11.81 -0.46 12.48
C LYS A 21 11.57 -1.05 11.10
N ALA A 22 11.00 -0.25 10.20
CA ALA A 22 10.74 -0.73 8.85
C ALA A 22 12.04 -1.02 8.12
N ARG A 23 13.03 -0.16 8.32
CA ARG A 23 14.32 -0.39 7.70
C ARG A 23 14.92 -1.69 8.20
N ASP A 24 14.83 -1.94 9.49
CA ASP A 24 15.37 -3.17 10.05
C ASP A 24 14.59 -4.38 9.54
N LEU A 25 13.28 -4.24 9.46
CA LEU A 25 12.44 -5.33 9.02
C LEU A 25 12.74 -5.73 7.57
N ARG A 26 13.10 -4.76 6.75
CA ARG A 26 13.44 -5.05 5.36
C ARG A 26 14.70 -5.90 5.23
N GLN A 27 15.47 -6.02 6.29
CA GLN A 27 16.68 -6.81 6.24
C GLN A 27 16.49 -8.21 6.80
N THR A 28 15.28 -8.56 7.16
CA THR A 28 15.01 -9.86 7.75
C THR A 28 14.68 -10.87 6.67
N SER A 29 14.85 -12.15 7.02
CA SER A 29 14.47 -13.20 6.08
C SER A 29 12.96 -13.22 5.89
N TRP A 30 12.21 -12.80 6.88
CA TRP A 30 10.75 -12.73 6.73
C TRP A 30 10.38 -11.84 5.55
N TRP A 31 11.01 -10.67 5.45
CA TRP A 31 10.71 -9.75 4.35
C TRP A 31 11.20 -10.31 3.02
N ARG A 32 12.39 -10.91 3.02
CA ARG A 32 12.92 -11.47 1.80
C ARG A 32 12.02 -12.58 1.26
N GLN A 33 11.48 -13.40 2.16
CA GLN A 33 10.57 -14.44 1.74
C GLN A 33 9.26 -13.86 1.24
N LYS A 34 8.83 -12.77 1.87
CA LYS A 34 7.59 -12.16 1.45
C LYS A 34 7.67 -11.61 0.04
N ILE A 35 8.77 -10.97 -0.31
CA ILE A 35 8.89 -10.40 -1.65
C ILE A 35 9.34 -11.44 -2.67
N ALA A 36 9.82 -12.59 -2.23
CA ALA A 36 10.29 -13.61 -3.16
C ALA A 36 9.17 -14.10 -4.07
N LEU A 37 7.93 -14.00 -3.62
CA LEU A 37 6.81 -14.41 -4.44
C LEU A 37 6.65 -13.51 -5.65
N GLY A 38 7.11 -12.28 -5.57
CA GLY A 38 7.05 -11.38 -6.71
C GLY A 38 5.65 -10.98 -7.10
N ILE A 39 4.73 -10.91 -6.14
CA ILE A 39 3.34 -10.58 -6.44
C ILE A 39 2.90 -9.42 -5.60
N CYS A 40 2.35 -8.40 -6.25
CA CYS A 40 1.84 -7.23 -5.54
C CYS A 40 0.61 -7.63 -4.73
N HIS A 41 0.60 -7.19 -3.47
CA HIS A 41 -0.51 -7.50 -2.57
C HIS A 41 -1.83 -6.92 -3.07
N TYR A 42 -1.79 -5.76 -3.73
CA TYR A 42 -3.02 -5.07 -4.11
C TYR A 42 -3.50 -5.39 -5.52
N CYS A 43 -2.62 -5.33 -6.50
CA CYS A 43 -3.06 -5.55 -7.87
C CYS A 43 -2.82 -6.98 -8.35
N GLY A 44 -2.02 -7.75 -7.62
CA GLY A 44 -1.80 -9.13 -8.00
C GLY A 44 -0.84 -9.34 -9.14
N TRP A 45 -0.22 -8.27 -9.65
CA TRP A 45 0.71 -8.43 -10.76
C TRP A 45 1.99 -9.06 -10.31
N LYS A 46 2.57 -9.81 -11.22
CA LYS A 46 3.86 -10.42 -10.98
C LYS A 46 4.93 -9.42 -11.36
N VAL A 47 5.82 -9.14 -10.42
CA VAL A 47 6.93 -8.22 -10.67
C VAL A 47 8.17 -8.83 -10.07
N SER A 48 9.32 -8.28 -10.39
CA SER A 48 10.52 -8.84 -9.80
C SER A 48 10.54 -8.45 -8.32
N PRO A 49 11.10 -9.29 -7.46
CA PRO A 49 11.14 -8.98 -6.03
C PRO A 49 11.74 -7.62 -5.74
N ALA A 50 12.71 -7.19 -6.53
CA ALA A 50 13.34 -5.90 -6.29
C ALA A 50 12.39 -4.73 -6.53
N GLU A 51 11.29 -4.98 -7.22
CA GLU A 51 10.33 -3.92 -7.51
C GLU A 51 9.21 -3.86 -6.48
N LEU A 52 9.20 -4.77 -5.54
CA LEU A 52 8.20 -4.71 -4.48
C LEU A 52 8.67 -3.80 -3.38
N THR A 53 7.76 -3.00 -2.89
CA THR A 53 8.06 -2.05 -1.83
C THR A 53 7.30 -2.43 -0.58
N MET A 54 7.80 -1.98 0.57
CA MET A 54 7.14 -2.25 1.83
C MET A 54 6.04 -1.21 2.03
N ASP A 55 4.84 -1.69 2.26
CA ASP A 55 3.70 -0.83 2.46
C ASP A 55 3.14 -1.05 3.85
N HIS A 56 2.88 0.02 4.57
CA HIS A 56 2.17 -0.07 5.84
C HIS A 56 0.69 -0.01 5.50
N ILE A 57 -0.01 -1.11 5.72
CA ILE A 57 -1.42 -1.19 5.37
C ILE A 57 -2.17 -0.04 6.01
N ILE A 58 -1.95 0.19 7.30
CA ILE A 58 -2.39 1.43 7.93
C ILE A 58 -1.18 2.33 7.94
N PRO A 59 -1.23 3.46 7.22
CA PRO A 59 -0.06 4.30 7.08
C PRO A 59 0.46 4.82 8.41
N LEU A 60 1.75 5.05 8.48
CA LEU A 60 2.34 5.57 9.69
C LEU A 60 1.72 6.91 10.06
N SER A 61 1.45 7.74 9.07
CA SER A 61 0.86 9.05 9.34
C SER A 61 -0.57 8.94 9.86
N ARG A 62 -1.17 7.78 9.77
CA ARG A 62 -2.53 7.55 10.26
C ARG A 62 -2.52 6.62 11.46
N GLY A 63 -1.38 6.49 12.13
CA GLY A 63 -1.30 5.69 13.35
C GLY A 63 -0.86 4.25 13.18
N GLY A 64 -0.48 3.86 11.98
CA GLY A 64 -0.03 2.51 11.77
C GLY A 64 1.31 2.26 12.42
N ARG A 65 1.59 0.99 12.67
CA ARG A 65 2.84 0.58 13.28
C ARG A 65 3.56 -0.38 12.37
N THR A 66 4.86 -0.50 12.57
CA THR A 66 5.66 -1.43 11.79
C THR A 66 5.60 -2.78 12.48
N GLU A 67 4.61 -3.57 12.09
CA GLU A 67 4.42 -4.92 12.60
C GLU A 67 4.12 -5.78 11.41
N ARG A 68 4.47 -7.06 11.48
CA ARG A 68 4.29 -7.92 10.33
C ARG A 68 2.85 -7.91 9.83
N GLU A 69 1.90 -7.82 10.76
CA GLU A 69 0.49 -7.82 10.38
C GLU A 69 0.07 -6.57 9.64
N ASN A 70 0.85 -5.51 9.76
CA ASN A 70 0.53 -4.25 9.10
C ASN A 70 1.42 -3.99 7.89
N ILE A 71 2.12 -5.01 7.42
CA ILE A 71 3.07 -4.84 6.32
C ILE A 71 2.64 -5.68 5.13
N SER A 72 2.61 -5.06 3.98
CA SER A 72 2.40 -5.80 2.75
C SER A 72 3.51 -5.46 1.78
N ALA A 73 3.63 -6.26 0.74
CA ALA A 73 4.59 -6.01 -0.33
C ALA A 73 3.78 -5.61 -1.55
N CYS A 74 4.04 -4.44 -2.08
CA CYS A 74 3.26 -3.98 -3.22
C CYS A 74 4.14 -3.29 -4.24
N CYS A 75 3.70 -3.27 -5.48
CA CYS A 75 4.47 -2.65 -6.53
C CYS A 75 4.49 -1.14 -6.33
N LYS A 76 5.45 -0.50 -6.96
CA LYS A 76 5.62 0.93 -6.78
C LYS A 76 4.41 1.72 -7.21
N GLU A 77 3.77 1.27 -8.27
CA GLU A 77 2.61 1.99 -8.75
C GLU A 77 1.47 1.97 -7.74
N CYS A 78 1.16 0.80 -7.18
CA CYS A 78 0.11 0.74 -6.18
C CYS A 78 0.50 1.51 -4.94
N ASN A 79 1.77 1.45 -4.54
CA ASN A 79 2.21 2.19 -3.38
C ASN A 79 2.04 3.68 -3.60
N ASN A 80 2.40 4.17 -4.77
CA ASN A 80 2.25 5.59 -5.07
C ASN A 80 0.79 6.02 -5.08
N LYS A 81 -0.09 5.18 -5.59
CA LYS A 81 -1.50 5.54 -5.63
C LYS A 81 -2.14 5.45 -4.25
N LYS A 82 -1.73 4.47 -3.47
CA LYS A 82 -2.32 4.31 -2.15
C LYS A 82 -1.87 5.37 -1.17
N LYS A 83 -0.58 5.68 -1.20
CA LYS A 83 -0.02 6.72 -0.32
C LYS A 83 -0.52 6.62 1.11
N TYR A 84 -1.32 7.59 1.56
CA TYR A 84 -1.75 7.66 2.95
C TYR A 84 -3.12 7.09 3.18
N LEU A 85 -3.67 6.40 2.18
CA LEU A 85 -5.05 5.93 2.32
C LEU A 85 -5.16 4.78 3.30
N LEU A 86 -6.19 4.78 4.09
CA LEU A 86 -6.53 3.66 4.94
C LEU A 86 -7.13 2.56 4.08
N PRO A 87 -7.14 1.31 4.57
CA PRO A 87 -7.68 0.22 3.77
C PRO A 87 -9.07 0.48 3.22
N VAL A 88 -9.95 1.05 4.01
CA VAL A 88 -11.30 1.29 3.52
C VAL A 88 -11.29 2.36 2.44
N GLU A 89 -10.45 3.37 2.58
CA GLU A 89 -10.36 4.41 1.57
C GLU A 89 -9.76 3.87 0.29
N TRP A 90 -8.77 3.00 0.43
CA TRP A 90 -8.14 2.39 -0.73
C TRP A 90 -9.13 1.49 -1.45
N ASP A 91 -9.91 0.73 -0.70
CA ASP A 91 -10.92 -0.13 -1.30
C ASP A 91 -11.95 0.69 -2.06
N GLU A 92 -12.38 1.79 -1.51
CA GLU A 92 -13.34 2.63 -2.16
C GLU A 92 -12.77 3.21 -3.46
N TYR A 93 -11.52 3.59 -3.42
CA TYR A 93 -10.86 4.12 -4.60
C TYR A 93 -10.80 3.06 -5.70
N VAL A 94 -10.41 1.85 -5.35
CA VAL A 94 -10.31 0.77 -6.32
C VAL A 94 -11.69 0.44 -6.89
N GLN A 95 -12.70 0.40 -6.05
CA GLN A 95 -14.02 0.11 -6.53
C GLN A 95 -14.57 1.21 -7.42
N ARG A 96 -14.22 2.43 -7.12
CA ARG A 96 -14.66 3.53 -7.96
C ARG A 96 -14.03 3.40 -9.34
N LEU A 97 -12.76 3.03 -9.39
CA LEU A 97 -12.12 2.82 -10.68
C LEU A 97 -12.79 1.70 -11.44
N ARG A 98 -13.13 0.61 -10.76
CA ARG A 98 -13.80 -0.47 -11.42
C ARG A 98 -15.16 -0.07 -11.92
N GLY A 99 -15.85 0.73 -11.15
CA GLY A 99 -17.16 1.20 -11.55
C GLY A 99 -17.08 2.08 -12.75
N GLU A 100 -16.07 2.88 -12.84
CA GLU A 100 -15.90 3.71 -13.98
C GLU A 100 -15.57 2.93 -15.19
N LYS A 101 -14.96 1.78 -14.99
CA LYS A 101 -14.67 0.97 -16.07
C LYS A 101 -15.72 0.02 -16.35
N ASN A 102 -16.92 0.28 -16.01
CA ASN A 102 -17.97 -0.50 -16.12
C ASN A 102 -17.96 -1.51 -17.24
N PRO A 103 -18.55 -2.57 -17.09
CA PRO A 103 -18.53 -3.65 -18.03
C PRO A 103 -18.89 -3.29 -19.39
N ASP A 104 -19.75 -2.36 -19.48
CA ASP A 104 -20.13 -2.01 -20.73
C ASP A 104 -19.05 -1.50 -21.48
N ASN A 105 -18.25 -0.73 -20.92
CA ASN A 105 -17.26 -0.17 -21.62
C ASN A 105 -16.02 -0.77 -21.35
N ASP A 106 -15.98 -1.71 -20.83
CA ASP A 106 -14.86 -2.21 -20.46
C ASP A 106 -14.18 -2.88 -21.37
N THR A 107 -13.89 -2.92 -21.82
CA THR A 107 -13.37 -3.47 -22.56
C THR A 107 -12.17 -3.46 -22.43
N PRO A 108 -11.79 -3.75 -22.57
CA PRO A 108 -10.78 -3.80 -22.11
C PRO A 108 -9.75 -3.36 -22.14
N GLU A 109 -9.79 -3.10 -22.33
CA GLU A 109 -9.12 -2.64 -22.18
C GLU A 109 -8.33 -2.47 -21.79
N ASN A 110 -8.51 -2.72 -21.88
CA ASN A 110 -7.93 -2.49 -21.40
C ASN A 110 -7.19 -2.38 -21.09
N ASP A 111 -7.18 -2.51 -21.35
CA ASP A 111 -6.65 -2.37 -20.94
C ASP A 111 -6.08 -2.01 -20.37
N ASP A 112 -6.04 -1.87 -20.61
CA ASP A 112 -5.69 -1.57 -19.93
C ASP A 112 -5.23 -1.54 -19.20
N GLY A 113 -5.40 -1.85 -19.06
CA GLY A 113 -5.16 -2.01 -18.17
C GLY A 113 -4.42 -1.92 -17.76
N ASP A 114 -4.07 -1.84 -18.01
CA ASP A 114 -3.47 -1.62 -17.59
C ASP A 114 -3.23 -1.17 -16.89
N SER A 115 -3.47 -0.83 -16.62
CA SER A 115 -3.41 -0.22 -15.83
C SER A 115 -3.10 -0.49 -14.80
N ILE A 116 -3.18 -0.80 -14.40
CA ILE A 116 -2.88 -1.14 -13.40
C ILE A 116 -2.14 -1.95 -13.64
N ARG A 117 -2.08 -2.00 -14.28
CA ARG A 117 -1.62 -2.40 -14.68
C ARG A 117 -1.45 -2.28 -14.69
#